data_b59720cf4c81da8178ddc94fce4c0a19
#
_entry.id   b59720cf4c81da8178ddc94fce4c0a19
#
_cell.length_a   1.000
_cell.length_b   1.000
_cell.length_c   1.000
_cell.angle_alpha   90.00
_cell.angle_beta   90.00
_cell.angle_gamma   90.00
#
_symmetry.space_group_name_H-M   'P 1'
#
loop_
_entity.id
_entity.type
_entity.pdbx_description
1 polymer ?
#
loop_
_entity_poly.entity_id
_entity_poly.type
_entity_poly.pdbx_seq_one_letter_code
_entity_poly.pdbx_strand_id
1 'polypeptide(L)'
;MKTLFLNLAGAFLLLVATPAAPHHAFASEFDINKPVSLTGPVTRMEWTNPHAWLFLETEDDDGNLQSWSVELVGINDLMRLGWGRDRVKVGEVISVQGYGARNGTNTANAASVALTESGEVLWESVARSGSEGRDRSRTPL
;
A
#
# COMPACT_ATOMS: atom_id res chain seq x y z
N MET A 1 22.84 -32.58 -58.83
CA MET A 1 23.02 -32.23 -57.40
C MET A 1 22.15 -31.00 -57.12
N LYS A 2 21.02 -31.20 -56.49
CA LYS A 2 20.07 -30.11 -56.15
C LYS A 2 20.18 -29.86 -54.64
N THR A 3 20.81 -28.74 -54.28
CA THR A 3 20.91 -28.30 -52.91
C THR A 3 19.59 -27.66 -52.44
N LEU A 4 18.95 -28.32 -51.52
CA LEU A 4 17.71 -27.87 -50.91
C LEU A 4 18.08 -26.88 -49.77
N PHE A 5 17.83 -25.58 -49.99
CA PHE A 5 17.91 -24.57 -48.93
C PHE A 5 16.67 -24.64 -48.07
N LEU A 6 16.84 -25.18 -46.87
CA LEU A 6 15.82 -25.20 -45.85
C LEU A 6 15.82 -23.85 -45.15
N ASN A 7 14.88 -22.99 -45.52
CA ASN A 7 14.65 -21.72 -44.79
C ASN A 7 13.98 -22.02 -43.45
N LEU A 8 14.77 -21.99 -42.36
CA LEU A 8 14.29 -22.05 -41.00
C LEU A 8 13.88 -20.62 -40.61
N ALA A 9 12.60 -20.29 -40.84
CA ALA A 9 12.01 -19.05 -40.35
C ALA A 9 11.74 -19.25 -38.83
N GLY A 10 12.72 -18.84 -38.05
CA GLY A 10 12.57 -18.74 -36.60
C GLY A 10 11.56 -17.65 -36.25
N ALA A 11 10.34 -18.05 -35.89
CA ALA A 11 9.36 -17.14 -35.31
C ALA A 11 9.88 -16.68 -33.94
N PHE A 12 10.48 -15.50 -33.90
CA PHE A 12 10.86 -14.84 -32.65
C PHE A 12 9.56 -14.31 -32.03
N LEU A 13 8.95 -15.10 -31.15
CA LEU A 13 7.81 -14.70 -30.36
C LEU A 13 8.30 -13.71 -29.31
N LEU A 14 8.26 -12.43 -29.63
CA LEU A 14 8.42 -11.35 -28.66
C LEU A 14 7.27 -11.43 -27.66
N LEU A 15 7.52 -12.07 -26.51
CA LEU A 15 6.66 -11.90 -25.32
C LEU A 15 6.78 -10.43 -24.92
N VAL A 16 5.81 -9.63 -25.33
CA VAL A 16 5.59 -8.30 -24.79
C VAL A 16 5.07 -8.50 -23.37
N ALA A 17 5.97 -8.49 -22.40
CA ALA A 17 5.60 -8.38 -20.99
C ALA A 17 4.95 -7.00 -20.82
N THR A 18 3.62 -6.95 -20.81
CA THR A 18 2.91 -5.73 -20.44
C THR A 18 3.24 -5.44 -18.98
N PRO A 19 3.76 -4.27 -18.63
CA PRO A 19 3.94 -3.89 -17.24
C PRO A 19 2.55 -3.93 -16.59
N ALA A 20 2.34 -4.83 -15.62
CA ALA A 20 1.14 -4.82 -14.81
C ALA A 20 1.14 -3.50 -14.04
N ALA A 21 0.22 -2.59 -14.39
CA ALA A 21 0.13 -1.30 -13.74
C ALA A 21 -0.19 -1.54 -12.25
N PRO A 22 0.52 -0.89 -11.31
CA PRO A 22 0.33 -1.11 -9.86
C PRO A 22 -1.11 -0.85 -9.38
N HIS A 23 -1.90 -0.10 -10.15
CA HIS A 23 -3.32 0.14 -9.86
C HIS A 23 -4.19 -1.11 -10.01
N HIS A 24 -3.82 -2.06 -10.86
CA HIS A 24 -4.55 -3.33 -11.00
C HIS A 24 -4.29 -4.26 -9.80
N ALA A 25 -3.10 -4.23 -9.22
CA ALA A 25 -2.78 -5.03 -8.03
C ALA A 25 -3.60 -4.57 -6.83
N PHE A 26 -3.67 -3.25 -6.54
CA PHE A 26 -4.50 -2.72 -5.46
C PHE A 26 -5.97 -3.14 -5.59
N ALA A 27 -6.60 -2.92 -6.76
CA ALA A 27 -8.01 -3.20 -6.96
C ALA A 27 -8.37 -4.69 -6.90
N SER A 28 -7.39 -5.59 -7.07
CA SER A 28 -7.60 -7.03 -6.93
C SER A 28 -7.62 -7.48 -5.47
N GLU A 29 -6.87 -6.83 -4.60
CA GLU A 29 -6.66 -7.24 -3.21
C GLU A 29 -7.46 -6.41 -2.21
N PHE A 30 -7.57 -5.10 -2.45
CA PHE A 30 -8.20 -4.15 -1.53
C PHE A 30 -9.45 -3.50 -2.13
N ASP A 31 -10.33 -3.04 -1.24
CA ASP A 31 -11.58 -2.39 -1.63
C ASP A 31 -11.61 -0.94 -1.16
N ILE A 32 -11.62 0.00 -2.10
CA ILE A 32 -11.72 1.44 -1.80
C ILE A 32 -13.01 1.81 -1.07
N ASN A 33 -14.05 0.96 -1.16
CA ASN A 33 -15.32 1.16 -0.47
C ASN A 33 -15.34 0.53 0.93
N LYS A 34 -14.21 -0.02 1.38
CA LYS A 34 -14.01 -0.55 2.74
C LYS A 34 -12.93 0.27 3.47
N PRO A 35 -13.19 1.55 3.80
CA PRO A 35 -12.24 2.32 4.59
C PRO A 35 -12.08 1.68 5.97
N VAL A 36 -10.85 1.67 6.46
CA VAL A 36 -10.51 1.22 7.81
C VAL A 36 -9.74 2.31 8.54
N SER A 37 -10.01 2.41 9.84
CA SER A 37 -9.26 3.26 10.77
C SER A 37 -8.78 2.38 11.91
N LEU A 38 -7.47 2.19 12.02
CA LEU A 38 -6.84 1.31 12.97
C LEU A 38 -5.99 2.13 13.93
N THR A 39 -6.06 1.82 15.22
CA THR A 39 -5.17 2.42 16.21
C THR A 39 -4.72 1.33 17.18
N GLY A 40 -3.42 1.23 17.39
CA GLY A 40 -2.87 0.24 18.30
C GLY A 40 -1.35 0.17 18.27
N PRO A 41 -0.76 -0.59 19.20
CA PRO A 41 0.67 -0.80 19.26
C PRO A 41 1.16 -1.63 18.08
N VAL A 42 2.32 -1.23 17.54
CA VAL A 42 3.05 -2.01 16.55
C VAL A 42 3.62 -3.25 17.20
N THR A 43 3.32 -4.41 16.65
CA THR A 43 3.87 -5.69 17.10
C THR A 43 5.08 -6.12 16.28
N ARG A 44 5.12 -5.72 15.00
CA ARG A 44 6.20 -6.06 14.08
C ARG A 44 6.22 -5.13 12.87
N MET A 45 7.39 -4.94 12.29
CA MET A 45 7.56 -4.36 10.97
C MET A 45 8.40 -5.30 10.09
N GLU A 46 7.91 -5.59 8.91
CA GLU A 46 8.65 -6.32 7.88
C GLU A 46 9.14 -5.36 6.80
N TRP A 47 10.45 -5.27 6.68
CA TRP A 47 11.13 -4.43 5.71
C TRP A 47 11.49 -5.26 4.49
N THR A 48 10.50 -5.47 3.61
CA THR A 48 10.56 -6.37 2.45
C THR A 48 10.15 -5.68 1.15
N ASN A 49 10.50 -6.30 0.02
CA ASN A 49 10.00 -5.94 -1.31
C ASN A 49 9.00 -7.00 -1.79
N PRO A 50 8.01 -6.65 -2.61
CA PRO A 50 7.76 -5.34 -3.22
C PRO A 50 7.17 -4.31 -2.26
N HIS A 51 6.58 -4.71 -1.13
CA HIS A 51 5.97 -3.84 -0.14
C HIS A 51 6.49 -4.14 1.26
N ALA A 52 6.64 -3.09 2.07
CA ALA A 52 6.86 -3.24 3.51
C ALA A 52 5.52 -3.47 4.22
N TRP A 53 5.58 -4.10 5.40
CA TRP A 53 4.39 -4.43 6.18
C TRP A 53 4.53 -3.98 7.62
N LEU A 54 3.48 -3.36 8.14
CA LEU A 54 3.28 -3.10 9.56
C LEU A 54 2.27 -4.09 10.12
N PHE A 55 2.58 -4.59 11.30
CA PHE A 55 1.67 -5.44 12.07
C PHE A 55 1.34 -4.73 13.37
N LEU A 56 0.06 -4.65 13.70
CA LEU A 56 -0.41 -4.01 14.91
C LEU A 56 -1.56 -4.80 15.53
N GLU A 57 -1.80 -4.59 16.80
CA GLU A 57 -2.96 -5.08 17.52
C GLU A 57 -3.92 -3.93 17.76
N THR A 58 -5.21 -4.18 17.53
CA THR A 58 -6.29 -3.25 17.83
C THR A 58 -7.30 -3.95 18.73
N GLU A 59 -8.13 -3.20 19.40
CA GLU A 59 -9.31 -3.75 20.10
C GLU A 59 -10.54 -3.51 19.22
N ASP A 60 -11.42 -4.52 19.16
CA ASP A 60 -12.74 -4.36 18.58
C ASP A 60 -13.72 -3.75 19.61
N ASP A 61 -14.97 -3.51 19.20
CA ASP A 61 -16.00 -2.90 20.03
C ASP A 61 -16.34 -3.74 21.28
N ASP A 62 -16.04 -5.04 21.25
CA ASP A 62 -16.25 -5.97 22.35
C ASP A 62 -14.99 -6.10 23.26
N GLY A 63 -13.91 -5.40 22.94
CA GLY A 63 -12.65 -5.42 23.68
C GLY A 63 -11.75 -6.61 23.36
N ASN A 64 -12.03 -7.35 22.28
CA ASN A 64 -11.16 -8.45 21.86
C ASN A 64 -9.99 -7.91 21.01
N LEU A 65 -8.81 -8.48 21.25
CA LEU A 65 -7.63 -8.13 20.45
C LEU A 65 -7.74 -8.70 19.04
N GLN A 66 -7.47 -7.83 18.07
CA GLN A 66 -7.46 -8.12 16.65
C GLN A 66 -6.07 -7.82 16.09
N SER A 67 -5.42 -8.83 15.55
CA SER A 67 -4.15 -8.63 14.83
C SER A 67 -4.42 -8.18 13.40
N TRP A 68 -3.75 -7.11 12.98
CA TRP A 68 -3.84 -6.54 11.65
C TRP A 68 -2.50 -6.56 10.93
N SER A 69 -2.56 -6.84 9.62
CA SER A 69 -1.45 -6.69 8.69
C SER A 69 -1.70 -5.49 7.79
N VAL A 70 -0.81 -4.53 7.77
CA VAL A 70 -0.95 -3.30 7.00
C VAL A 70 0.14 -3.21 5.96
N GLU A 71 -0.26 -3.26 4.70
CA GLU A 71 0.64 -3.08 3.56
C GLU A 71 0.98 -1.61 3.40
N LEU A 72 2.26 -1.32 3.29
CA LEU A 72 2.81 -0.01 2.96
C LEU A 72 3.31 0.00 1.50
N VAL A 73 3.94 1.09 1.11
CA VAL A 73 4.68 1.18 -0.15
C VAL A 73 5.99 0.38 -0.08
N GLY A 74 6.67 0.24 -1.22
CA GLY A 74 7.97 -0.44 -1.28
C GLY A 74 9.06 0.28 -0.48
N ILE A 75 10.08 -0.47 -0.05
CA ILE A 75 11.16 0.07 0.78
C ILE A 75 11.89 1.25 0.12
N ASN A 76 12.06 1.25 -1.19
CA ASN A 76 12.72 2.35 -1.89
C ASN A 76 11.91 3.65 -1.78
N ASP A 77 10.58 3.56 -1.80
CA ASP A 77 9.71 4.72 -1.64
C ASP A 77 9.69 5.20 -0.20
N LEU A 78 9.64 4.29 0.78
CA LEU A 78 9.79 4.63 2.19
C LEU A 78 11.11 5.35 2.48
N MET A 79 12.22 4.86 1.91
CA MET A 79 13.54 5.49 2.08
C MET A 79 13.59 6.89 1.48
N ARG A 80 12.96 7.14 0.33
CA ARG A 80 12.83 8.47 -0.27
C ARG A 80 12.04 9.44 0.62
N LEU A 81 11.10 8.89 1.40
CA LEU A 81 10.31 9.64 2.38
C LEU A 81 11.02 9.81 3.73
N GLY A 82 12.27 9.39 3.82
CA GLY A 82 13.08 9.52 5.04
C GLY A 82 12.87 8.41 6.06
N TRP A 83 12.18 7.33 5.70
CA TRP A 83 12.04 6.18 6.58
C TRP A 83 13.31 5.35 6.60
N GLY A 84 13.74 4.96 7.82
CA GLY A 84 14.68 3.88 8.06
C GLY A 84 13.98 2.71 8.73
N ARG A 85 14.71 1.64 8.98
CA ARG A 85 14.20 0.44 9.68
C ARG A 85 13.69 0.73 11.08
N ASP A 86 14.22 1.79 11.70
CA ASP A 86 13.92 2.19 13.09
C ASP A 86 12.93 3.35 13.16
N ARG A 87 12.27 3.70 12.03
CA ARG A 87 11.33 4.83 11.99
C ARG A 87 10.10 4.56 12.84
N VAL A 88 9.65 3.31 12.89
CA VAL A 88 8.56 2.84 13.74
C VAL A 88 9.09 1.67 14.56
N LYS A 89 8.87 1.72 15.86
CA LYS A 89 9.36 0.71 16.81
C LYS A 89 8.22 -0.15 17.31
N VAL A 90 8.55 -1.39 17.66
CA VAL A 90 7.61 -2.27 18.36
C VAL A 90 7.18 -1.63 19.67
N GLY A 91 5.87 -1.63 19.94
CA GLY A 91 5.25 -1.01 21.12
C GLY A 91 4.81 0.43 20.91
N GLU A 92 5.27 1.13 19.86
CA GLU A 92 4.74 2.47 19.54
C GLU A 92 3.29 2.34 19.09
N VAL A 93 2.44 3.23 19.58
CA VAL A 93 1.03 3.28 19.16
C VAL A 93 0.92 4.18 17.94
N ILE A 94 0.40 3.61 16.88
CA ILE A 94 0.17 4.30 15.61
C ILE A 94 -1.30 4.34 15.26
N SER A 95 -1.68 5.32 14.47
CA SER A 95 -2.94 5.35 13.75
C SER A 95 -2.70 5.12 12.26
N VAL A 96 -3.54 4.29 11.66
CA VAL A 96 -3.51 3.97 10.24
C VAL A 96 -4.88 4.26 9.65
N GLN A 97 -4.91 5.02 8.57
CA GLN A 97 -6.07 5.11 7.68
C GLN A 97 -5.77 4.32 6.43
N GLY A 98 -6.74 3.55 5.95
CA GLY A 98 -6.50 2.72 4.77
C GLY A 98 -7.76 2.04 4.25
N TYR A 99 -7.56 0.95 3.53
CA TYR A 99 -8.63 0.21 2.88
C TYR A 99 -8.46 -1.28 3.14
N GLY A 100 -9.54 -1.90 3.57
CA GLY A 100 -9.58 -3.30 3.94
C GLY A 100 -9.49 -4.26 2.73
N ALA A 101 -8.98 -5.45 3.00
CA ALA A 101 -8.91 -6.52 2.02
C ALA A 101 -10.30 -6.97 1.57
N ARG A 102 -10.42 -7.33 0.28
CA ARG A 102 -11.68 -7.83 -0.31
C ARG A 102 -12.11 -9.17 0.28
N ASN A 103 -11.14 -10.00 0.63
CA ASN A 103 -11.38 -11.33 1.18
C ASN A 103 -11.86 -11.34 2.64
N GLY A 104 -11.97 -10.17 3.28
CA GLY A 104 -12.48 -10.02 4.64
C GLY A 104 -11.48 -10.36 5.75
N THR A 105 -10.20 -10.60 5.42
CA THR A 105 -9.15 -10.75 6.44
C THR A 105 -8.81 -9.39 7.08
N ASN A 106 -8.21 -9.42 8.26
CA ASN A 106 -7.67 -8.25 8.96
C ASN A 106 -6.37 -7.78 8.26
N THR A 107 -6.51 -7.41 6.99
CA THR A 107 -5.44 -6.88 6.16
C THR A 107 -5.90 -5.57 5.55
N ALA A 108 -5.05 -4.58 5.55
CA ALA A 108 -5.32 -3.27 4.96
C ALA A 108 -4.15 -2.78 4.12
N ASN A 109 -4.45 -1.96 3.12
CA ASN A 109 -3.46 -1.13 2.43
C ASN A 109 -3.52 0.26 3.03
N ALA A 110 -2.42 0.76 3.57
CA ALA A 110 -2.36 2.07 4.20
C ALA A 110 -2.57 3.19 3.19
N ALA A 111 -3.31 4.21 3.59
CA ALA A 111 -3.38 5.52 2.94
C ALA A 111 -2.62 6.58 3.75
N SER A 112 -2.57 6.44 5.06
CA SER A 112 -1.72 7.25 5.93
C SER A 112 -1.34 6.48 7.20
N VAL A 113 -0.21 6.87 7.79
CA VAL A 113 0.29 6.37 9.06
C VAL A 113 0.78 7.55 9.90
N ALA A 114 0.37 7.62 11.16
CA ALA A 114 0.81 8.65 12.09
C ALA A 114 1.13 8.07 13.48
N LEU A 115 2.06 8.69 14.20
CA LEU A 115 2.29 8.44 15.61
C LEU A 115 1.17 9.08 16.42
N THR A 116 0.53 8.32 17.32
CA THR A 116 -0.58 8.86 18.14
C THR A 116 -0.10 9.79 19.22
N GLU A 117 1.08 9.54 19.78
CA GLU A 117 1.64 10.35 20.89
C GLU A 117 1.95 11.79 20.46
N SER A 118 2.56 11.96 19.30
CA SER A 118 2.98 13.29 18.79
C SER A 118 2.02 13.87 17.76
N GLY A 119 1.15 13.06 17.16
CA GLY A 119 0.34 13.41 16.01
C GLY A 119 1.16 13.54 14.72
N GLU A 120 2.44 13.15 14.74
CA GLU A 120 3.31 13.22 13.56
C GLU A 120 2.83 12.27 12.48
N VAL A 121 2.50 12.82 11.31
CA VAL A 121 2.21 12.02 10.12
C VAL A 121 3.52 11.47 9.56
N LEU A 122 3.68 10.16 9.64
CA LEU A 122 4.86 9.47 9.16
C LEU A 122 4.83 9.28 7.65
N TRP A 123 3.64 9.03 7.14
CA TRP A 123 3.40 8.81 5.72
C TRP A 123 1.95 9.07 5.35
N GLU A 124 1.75 9.62 4.16
CA GLU A 124 0.44 9.83 3.54
C GLU A 124 0.56 9.61 2.03
N SER A 125 -0.39 8.89 1.47
CA SER A 125 -0.46 8.66 0.03
C SER A 125 -0.93 9.91 -0.71
N VAL A 126 -0.07 10.52 -1.51
CA VAL A 126 -0.35 11.75 -2.28
C VAL A 126 -1.49 11.59 -3.29
N ALA A 127 -1.81 10.36 -3.68
CA ALA A 127 -2.82 10.09 -4.70
C ALA A 127 -4.28 10.37 -4.27
N ARG A 128 -4.53 10.64 -2.99
CA ARG A 128 -5.88 10.78 -2.42
C ARG A 128 -6.21 12.13 -1.80
N SER A 129 -5.21 12.95 -1.50
CA SER A 129 -5.43 14.33 -1.01
C SER A 129 -5.93 15.29 -2.09
N GLY A 130 -6.00 14.85 -3.35
CA GLY A 130 -6.44 15.68 -4.48
C GLY A 130 -7.95 15.72 -4.74
N SER A 131 -8.78 14.94 -4.05
CA SER A 131 -10.23 14.88 -4.31
C SER A 131 -11.11 15.67 -3.33
N GLU A 132 -10.56 16.14 -2.22
CA GLU A 132 -11.26 17.04 -1.30
C GLU A 132 -10.69 18.46 -1.39
N GLY A 133 -11.31 19.31 -2.21
CA GLY A 133 -11.04 20.73 -2.11
C GLY A 133 -10.79 21.49 -3.39
N ARG A 134 -11.55 21.27 -4.45
CA ARG A 134 -11.77 22.31 -5.46
C ARG A 134 -13.25 22.69 -5.51
N ASP A 135 -13.71 23.28 -4.42
CA ASP A 135 -14.86 24.18 -4.51
C ASP A 135 -14.42 25.44 -5.27
N ARG A 136 -14.67 25.44 -6.58
CA ARG A 136 -14.52 26.62 -7.43
C ARG A 136 -15.84 27.37 -7.45
N SER A 137 -16.27 27.86 -6.31
CA SER A 137 -17.34 28.84 -6.21
C SER A 137 -16.86 30.10 -5.51
N ARG A 138 -15.97 30.85 -6.15
CA ARG A 138 -15.82 32.27 -5.90
C ARG A 138 -15.59 32.98 -7.21
N THR A 139 -16.69 33.39 -7.84
CA THR A 139 -16.71 34.49 -8.80
C THR A 139 -16.68 35.79 -7.99
N PRO A 140 -15.69 36.66 -8.17
CA PRO A 140 -15.76 38.00 -7.65
C PRO A 140 -16.63 38.86 -8.60
N LEU A 141 -17.50 39.65 -8.00
CA LEU A 141 -18.18 40.79 -8.64
C LEU A 141 -17.17 41.91 -8.92
#